data_03e61f56852068dd2557feece68361ce
#
_entry.id   03e61f56852068dd2557feece68361ce
#
_cell.length_a   1.000
_cell.length_b   1.000
_cell.length_c   1.000
_cell.angle_alpha   90.00
_cell.angle_beta   90.00
_cell.angle_gamma   90.00
#
_symmetry.space_group_name_H-M   'P 1'
#
loop_
_entity.id
_entity.type
_entity.pdbx_description
1 polymer ?
#
loop_
_entity_poly.entity_id
_entity_poly.type
_entity_poly.pdbx_seq_one_letter_code
_entity_poly.pdbx_strand_id
1 'polypeptide(L)'
;MNYRKADMKDISLLVSIRKRQLIDEGIEPNIDIDKELTRYFNNKLANNLLVEWIAEENNQIIATAAIAFIDFPPTYTNKTGRKGYITNMYTEPTSRGNGIATGMLDRLVNEAKERNIHKICLVASKLGRPVYKKYGFQDTDEWLELNL
;
A
#
# COMPACT_ATOMS: atom_id res chain seq x y z
N MET A 1 14.10 8.16 13.29
CA MET A 1 13.23 7.61 12.22
C MET A 1 12.94 8.69 11.21
N ASN A 2 13.19 8.43 9.95
CA ASN A 2 12.93 9.35 8.85
C ASN A 2 11.84 8.78 7.94
N TYR A 3 10.88 9.61 7.56
CA TYR A 3 9.81 9.25 6.61
C TYR A 3 9.96 10.09 5.36
N ARG A 4 9.94 9.45 4.20
CA ARG A 4 9.99 10.14 2.91
C ARG A 4 9.13 9.42 1.86
N LYS A 5 8.79 10.14 0.81
CA LYS A 5 8.15 9.53 -0.36
C LYS A 5 9.19 8.81 -1.21
N ALA A 6 8.79 7.67 -1.75
CA ALA A 6 9.59 6.96 -2.73
C ALA A 6 9.63 7.72 -4.06
N ASP A 7 10.73 7.62 -4.76
CA ASP A 7 10.88 8.14 -6.11
C ASP A 7 11.34 7.03 -7.08
N MET A 8 11.61 7.39 -8.33
CA MET A 8 11.99 6.44 -9.36
C MET A 8 13.30 5.68 -9.06
N LYS A 9 14.16 6.23 -8.21
CA LYS A 9 15.41 5.59 -7.80
C LYS A 9 15.20 4.45 -6.83
N ASP A 10 14.05 4.42 -6.17
CA ASP A 10 13.72 3.40 -5.16
C ASP A 10 13.10 2.14 -5.77
N ILE A 11 12.78 2.11 -7.06
CA ILE A 11 11.97 1.05 -7.67
C ILE A 11 12.54 -0.34 -7.42
N SER A 12 13.84 -0.53 -7.63
CA SER A 12 14.48 -1.83 -7.39
C SER A 12 14.28 -2.31 -5.95
N LEU A 13 14.36 -1.41 -5.00
CA LEU A 13 14.16 -1.67 -3.59
C LEU A 13 12.69 -1.97 -3.27
N LEU A 14 11.77 -1.21 -3.85
CA LEU A 14 10.33 -1.44 -3.69
C LEU A 14 9.92 -2.80 -4.23
N VAL A 15 10.47 -3.22 -5.36
CA VAL A 15 10.26 -4.56 -5.93
C VAL A 15 10.71 -5.63 -4.94
N SER A 16 11.91 -5.49 -4.38
CA SER A 16 12.44 -6.43 -3.39
C SER A 16 11.57 -6.52 -2.14
N ILE A 17 11.14 -5.39 -1.60
CA ILE A 17 10.30 -5.33 -0.40
C ILE A 17 8.91 -5.93 -0.68
N ARG A 18 8.31 -5.62 -1.82
CA ARG A 18 7.03 -6.20 -2.21
C ARG A 18 7.08 -7.73 -2.25
N LYS A 19 8.12 -8.29 -2.84
CA LYS A 19 8.30 -9.75 -2.88
C LYS A 19 8.42 -10.33 -1.47
N ARG A 20 9.18 -9.69 -0.60
CA ARG A 20 9.32 -10.11 0.80
C ARG A 20 7.98 -10.07 1.54
N GLN A 21 7.22 -9.00 1.33
CA GLN A 21 5.87 -8.87 1.90
C GLN A 21 4.95 -10.01 1.46
N LEU A 22 4.93 -10.35 0.18
CA LEU A 22 4.08 -11.42 -0.35
C LEU A 22 4.44 -12.78 0.27
N ILE A 23 5.72 -13.04 0.45
CA ILE A 23 6.20 -14.27 1.12
C ILE A 23 5.73 -14.29 2.58
N ASP A 24 5.84 -13.18 3.29
CA ASP A 24 5.38 -13.07 4.68
C ASP A 24 3.86 -13.28 4.80
N GLU A 25 3.11 -12.94 3.76
CA GLU A 25 1.66 -13.17 3.69
C GLU A 25 1.29 -14.61 3.31
N GLY A 26 2.28 -15.49 3.13
CA GLY A 26 2.08 -16.90 2.83
C GLY A 26 1.92 -17.22 1.35
N ILE A 27 2.28 -16.31 0.47
CA ILE A 27 2.23 -16.53 -0.99
C ILE A 27 3.54 -17.13 -1.45
N GLU A 28 3.49 -18.30 -2.12
CA GLU A 28 4.67 -18.97 -2.59
C GLU A 28 5.33 -18.24 -3.77
N PRO A 29 6.67 -18.02 -3.72
CA PRO A 29 7.39 -17.34 -4.79
C PRO A 29 7.73 -18.27 -5.96
N ASN A 30 6.72 -18.92 -6.54
CA ASN A 30 6.88 -19.96 -7.54
C ASN A 30 6.93 -19.46 -8.99
N ILE A 31 6.86 -18.14 -9.18
CA ILE A 31 6.91 -17.47 -10.48
C ILE A 31 7.70 -16.17 -10.35
N ASP A 32 8.48 -15.82 -11.37
CA ASP A 32 9.22 -14.56 -11.40
C ASP A 32 8.28 -13.40 -11.79
N ILE A 33 8.18 -12.40 -10.94
CA ILE A 33 7.35 -11.21 -11.16
C ILE A 33 8.17 -9.90 -11.17
N ASP A 34 9.48 -9.98 -11.29
CA ASP A 34 10.35 -8.80 -11.22
C ASP A 34 10.05 -7.78 -12.32
N LYS A 35 9.85 -8.24 -13.54
CA LYS A 35 9.51 -7.35 -14.68
C LYS A 35 8.16 -6.68 -14.49
N GLU A 36 7.17 -7.43 -14.03
CA GLU A 36 5.81 -6.95 -13.81
C GLU A 36 5.77 -5.92 -12.68
N LEU A 37 6.46 -6.18 -11.57
CA LEU A 37 6.57 -5.23 -10.48
C LEU A 37 7.32 -3.96 -10.89
N THR A 38 8.43 -4.09 -11.59
CA THR A 38 9.20 -2.96 -12.08
C THR A 38 8.36 -2.08 -12.99
N ARG A 39 7.62 -2.68 -13.92
CA ARG A 39 6.72 -1.97 -14.84
C ARG A 39 5.60 -1.26 -14.07
N TYR A 40 5.02 -1.94 -13.10
CA TYR A 40 3.96 -1.38 -12.26
C TYR A 40 4.45 -0.11 -11.54
N PHE A 41 5.57 -0.19 -10.82
CA PHE A 41 6.10 0.96 -10.10
C PHE A 41 6.52 2.10 -11.03
N ASN A 42 7.19 1.79 -12.15
CA ASN A 42 7.57 2.80 -13.14
C ASN A 42 6.35 3.58 -13.65
N ASN A 43 5.32 2.86 -14.08
CA ASN A 43 4.10 3.46 -14.62
C ASN A 43 3.38 4.28 -13.57
N LYS A 44 3.13 3.69 -12.41
CA LYS A 44 2.30 4.31 -11.37
C LYS A 44 2.98 5.52 -10.72
N LEU A 45 4.27 5.44 -10.44
CA LEU A 45 5.00 6.58 -9.87
C LEU A 45 5.14 7.71 -10.88
N ALA A 46 5.48 7.40 -12.14
CA ALA A 46 5.65 8.41 -13.18
C ALA A 46 4.35 9.19 -13.48
N ASN A 47 3.19 8.55 -13.32
CA ASN A 47 1.88 9.14 -13.61
C ASN A 47 1.14 9.65 -12.38
N ASN A 48 1.77 9.70 -11.22
CA ASN A 48 1.17 10.11 -9.95
C ASN A 48 -0.10 9.31 -9.59
N LEU A 49 -0.13 8.04 -9.97
CA LEU A 49 -1.22 7.10 -9.68
C LEU A 49 -0.96 6.25 -8.44
N LEU A 50 0.21 6.40 -7.85
CA LEU A 50 0.61 5.73 -6.62
C LEU A 50 1.56 6.66 -5.85
N VAL A 51 1.33 6.77 -4.55
CA VAL A 51 2.28 7.38 -3.61
C VAL A 51 2.72 6.30 -2.64
N GLU A 52 4.02 6.09 -2.54
CA GLU A 52 4.59 5.16 -1.57
C GLU A 52 5.47 5.91 -0.58
N TRP A 53 5.22 5.65 0.69
CA TRP A 53 6.02 6.18 1.78
C TRP A 53 7.01 5.12 2.26
N ILE A 54 8.18 5.59 2.64
CA ILE A 54 9.29 4.79 3.16
C ILE A 54 9.64 5.33 4.54
N ALA A 55 9.78 4.42 5.50
CA ALA A 55 10.36 4.73 6.82
C ALA A 55 11.78 4.17 6.89
N GLU A 56 12.72 5.02 7.24
CA GLU A 56 14.14 4.69 7.34
C GLU A 56 14.67 4.92 8.74
N GLU A 57 15.55 4.05 9.17
CA GLU A 57 16.31 4.18 10.41
C GLU A 57 17.72 3.65 10.19
N ASN A 58 18.74 4.42 10.58
CA ASN A 58 20.16 4.07 10.40
C ASN A 58 20.50 3.67 8.95
N ASN A 59 19.98 4.43 7.99
CA ASN A 59 20.17 4.20 6.56
C ASN A 59 19.58 2.86 6.04
N GLN A 60 18.69 2.26 6.81
CA GLN A 60 17.97 1.05 6.41
C GLN A 60 16.48 1.34 6.31
N ILE A 61 15.85 0.75 5.31
CA ILE A 61 14.39 0.82 5.18
C ILE A 61 13.79 -0.20 6.14
N ILE A 62 12.91 0.28 7.01
CA ILE A 62 12.24 -0.55 8.00
C ILE A 62 10.75 -0.74 7.73
N ALA A 63 10.16 0.12 6.90
CA ALA A 63 8.76 -0.03 6.52
C ALA A 63 8.47 0.68 5.20
N THR A 64 7.47 0.19 4.49
CA THR A 64 6.87 0.84 3.32
C THR A 64 5.36 0.78 3.41
N ALA A 65 4.69 1.71 2.74
CA ALA A 65 3.25 1.71 2.59
C ALA A 65 2.86 2.55 1.38
N ALA A 66 1.92 2.07 0.57
CA ALA A 66 1.49 2.78 -0.63
C ALA A 66 -0.02 2.97 -0.67
N ILE A 67 -0.43 4.03 -1.36
CA ILE A 67 -1.81 4.25 -1.77
C ILE A 67 -1.84 4.44 -3.29
N ALA A 68 -2.61 3.60 -3.97
CA ALA A 68 -2.89 3.73 -5.40
C ALA A 68 -4.24 4.41 -5.59
N PHE A 69 -4.34 5.27 -6.61
CA PHE A 69 -5.58 5.98 -6.92
C PHE A 69 -6.26 5.30 -8.10
N ILE A 70 -7.46 4.76 -7.86
CA ILE A 70 -8.17 3.93 -8.82
C ILE A 70 -9.51 4.59 -9.17
N ASP A 71 -9.79 4.67 -10.46
CA ASP A 71 -11.04 5.22 -10.97
C ASP A 71 -12.09 4.11 -11.15
N PHE A 72 -13.25 4.33 -10.53
CA PHE A 72 -14.46 3.55 -10.73
C PHE A 72 -15.55 4.45 -11.33
N PRO A 73 -16.63 3.90 -11.84
CA PRO A 73 -17.75 4.74 -12.26
C PRO A 73 -18.26 5.61 -11.10
N PRO A 74 -18.51 6.90 -11.35
CA PRO A 74 -19.08 7.78 -10.32
C PRO A 74 -20.40 7.26 -9.76
N THR A 75 -20.62 7.52 -8.48
CA THR A 75 -21.87 7.17 -7.79
C THR A 75 -22.41 8.40 -7.05
N TYR A 76 -23.64 8.32 -6.53
CA TYR A 76 -24.20 9.39 -5.71
C TYR A 76 -23.47 9.58 -4.38
N THR A 77 -22.77 8.56 -3.89
CA THR A 77 -21.99 8.62 -2.65
C THR A 77 -20.48 8.86 -2.89
N ASN A 78 -20.06 8.79 -4.16
CA ASN A 78 -18.68 9.08 -4.56
C ASN A 78 -18.68 9.70 -5.96
N LYS A 79 -18.83 11.01 -6.00
CA LYS A 79 -19.05 11.77 -7.23
C LYS A 79 -17.95 11.59 -8.27
N THR A 80 -16.69 11.47 -7.85
CA THR A 80 -15.56 11.30 -8.78
C THR A 80 -15.38 9.84 -9.21
N GLY A 81 -15.91 8.90 -8.45
CA GLY A 81 -15.63 7.47 -8.62
C GLY A 81 -14.23 7.05 -8.17
N ARG A 82 -13.38 7.99 -7.80
CA ARG A 82 -12.00 7.70 -7.42
C ARG A 82 -11.93 7.16 -6.00
N LYS A 83 -11.14 6.09 -5.81
CA LYS A 83 -10.86 5.50 -4.50
C LYS A 83 -9.36 5.42 -4.28
N GLY A 84 -8.95 5.50 -3.02
CA GLY A 84 -7.61 5.14 -2.61
C GLY A 84 -7.55 3.66 -2.28
N TYR A 85 -6.58 2.94 -2.84
CA TYR A 85 -6.32 1.54 -2.54
C TYR A 85 -4.98 1.41 -1.84
N ILE A 86 -4.99 0.99 -0.58
CA ILE A 86 -3.78 0.80 0.21
C ILE A 86 -3.17 -0.56 -0.14
N THR A 87 -1.87 -0.54 -0.43
CA THR A 87 -1.10 -1.72 -0.81
C THR A 87 0.35 -1.56 -0.34
N ASN A 88 1.16 -2.58 -0.52
CA ASN A 88 2.59 -2.56 -0.19
C ASN A 88 2.87 -2.17 1.28
N MET A 89 1.97 -2.51 2.19
CA MET A 89 2.17 -2.31 3.62
C MET A 89 3.14 -3.36 4.16
N TYR A 90 4.31 -2.93 4.55
CA TYR A 90 5.34 -3.80 5.10
C TYR A 90 6.08 -3.11 6.24
N THR A 91 6.34 -3.84 7.30
CA THR A 91 7.23 -3.43 8.38
C THR A 91 8.18 -4.58 8.67
N GLU A 92 9.48 -4.29 8.76
CA GLU A 92 10.49 -5.28 9.14
C GLU A 92 10.07 -5.96 10.46
N PRO A 93 10.17 -7.30 10.55
CA PRO A 93 9.70 -8.04 11.72
C PRO A 93 10.23 -7.52 13.05
N THR A 94 11.51 -7.12 13.08
CA THR A 94 12.15 -6.59 14.30
C THR A 94 11.64 -5.21 14.72
N SER A 95 10.96 -4.51 13.82
CA SER A 95 10.43 -3.15 14.06
C SER A 95 8.92 -3.13 14.30
N ARG A 96 8.27 -4.28 14.25
CA ARG A 96 6.81 -4.39 14.47
C ARG A 96 6.45 -4.11 15.92
N GLY A 97 5.19 -3.71 16.14
CA GLY A 97 4.68 -3.39 17.48
C GLY A 97 5.05 -2.01 18.01
N ASN A 98 5.65 -1.15 17.18
CA ASN A 98 6.09 0.20 17.57
C ASN A 98 5.26 1.33 16.94
N GLY A 99 4.08 1.02 16.43
CA GLY A 99 3.17 2.03 15.84
C GLY A 99 3.56 2.53 14.44
N ILE A 100 4.53 1.92 13.79
CA ILE A 100 5.01 2.35 12.47
C ILE A 100 3.90 2.24 11.42
N ALA A 101 3.19 1.12 11.40
CA ALA A 101 2.10 0.91 10.45
C ALA A 101 1.00 1.97 10.60
N THR A 102 0.64 2.34 11.83
CA THR A 102 -0.32 3.42 12.09
C THR A 102 0.17 4.76 11.56
N GLY A 103 1.45 5.08 11.82
CA GLY A 103 2.05 6.30 11.28
C GLY A 103 2.11 6.34 9.76
N MET A 104 2.27 5.18 9.12
CA MET A 104 2.18 5.06 7.67
C MET A 104 0.75 5.29 7.18
N LEU A 105 -0.23 4.68 7.84
CA LEU A 105 -1.65 4.88 7.51
C LEU A 105 -2.04 6.36 7.58
N ASP A 106 -1.59 7.08 8.60
CA ASP A 106 -1.86 8.52 8.71
C ASP A 106 -1.38 9.28 7.48
N ARG A 107 -0.18 8.94 6.99
CA ARG A 107 0.39 9.57 5.79
C ARG A 107 -0.42 9.25 4.55
N LEU A 108 -0.81 8.00 4.37
CA LEU A 108 -1.61 7.57 3.22
C LEU A 108 -3.01 8.21 3.24
N VAL A 109 -3.64 8.28 4.40
CA VAL A 109 -4.95 8.95 4.55
C VAL A 109 -4.84 10.43 4.21
N ASN A 110 -3.75 11.09 4.63
CA ASN A 110 -3.52 12.48 4.27
C ASN A 110 -3.33 12.66 2.76
N GLU A 111 -2.63 11.75 2.08
CA GLU A 111 -2.52 11.78 0.61
C GLU A 111 -3.90 11.71 -0.06
N ALA A 112 -4.78 10.86 0.44
CA ALA A 112 -6.15 10.77 -0.07
C ALA A 112 -6.93 12.06 0.17
N LYS A 113 -6.84 12.61 1.37
CA LYS A 113 -7.53 13.88 1.73
C LYS A 113 -7.08 15.04 0.85
N GLU A 114 -5.79 15.16 0.59
CA GLU A 114 -5.23 16.22 -0.27
C GLU A 114 -5.76 16.12 -1.71
N ARG A 115 -6.18 14.95 -2.15
CA ARG A 115 -6.75 14.70 -3.47
C ARG A 115 -8.28 14.67 -3.48
N ASN A 116 -8.93 15.05 -2.38
CA ASN A 116 -10.38 14.99 -2.22
C ASN A 116 -10.95 13.57 -2.43
N ILE A 117 -10.18 12.56 -2.04
CA ILE A 117 -10.61 11.16 -2.07
C ILE A 117 -11.15 10.82 -0.68
N HIS A 118 -12.41 10.36 -0.63
CA HIS A 118 -13.12 10.12 0.62
C HIS A 118 -13.32 8.64 0.93
N LYS A 119 -12.98 7.75 0.00
CA LYS A 119 -13.11 6.31 0.18
C LYS A 119 -11.77 5.63 -0.03
N ILE A 120 -11.34 4.90 1.00
CA ILE A 120 -10.09 4.15 1.01
C ILE A 120 -10.44 2.69 1.28
N CYS A 121 -9.87 1.79 0.49
CA CYS A 121 -10.06 0.34 0.63
C CYS A 121 -8.72 -0.38 0.61
N LEU A 122 -8.72 -1.61 1.10
CA LEU A 122 -7.56 -2.49 1.08
C LEU A 122 -7.99 -3.94 1.19
N VAL A 123 -7.08 -4.85 0.84
CA VAL A 123 -7.22 -6.27 1.12
C VAL A 123 -6.31 -6.58 2.31
N ALA A 124 -6.90 -7.02 3.43
CA ALA A 124 -6.16 -7.24 4.66
C ALA A 124 -5.55 -8.64 4.71
N SER A 125 -4.24 -8.73 4.98
CA SER A 125 -3.62 -9.98 5.40
C SER A 125 -4.02 -10.31 6.85
N LYS A 126 -3.79 -11.55 7.28
CA LYS A 126 -4.03 -11.94 8.68
C LYS A 126 -3.21 -11.08 9.65
N LEU A 127 -1.96 -10.80 9.28
CA LEU A 127 -1.04 -10.02 10.12
C LEU A 127 -1.46 -8.56 10.22
N GLY A 128 -1.89 -7.96 9.11
CA GLY A 128 -2.26 -6.54 9.05
C GLY A 128 -3.66 -6.23 9.57
N ARG A 129 -4.56 -7.20 9.50
CA ARG A 129 -5.99 -7.00 9.83
C ARG A 129 -6.24 -6.32 11.17
N PRO A 130 -5.59 -6.73 12.30
CA PRO A 130 -5.80 -6.06 13.58
C PRO A 130 -5.47 -4.57 13.56
N VAL A 131 -4.40 -4.19 12.87
CA VAL A 131 -3.97 -2.79 12.73
C VAL A 131 -5.02 -1.98 11.98
N TYR A 132 -5.53 -2.50 10.88
CA TYR A 132 -6.55 -1.83 10.06
C TYR A 132 -7.87 -1.67 10.82
N LYS A 133 -8.31 -2.72 11.50
CA LYS A 133 -9.55 -2.67 12.31
C LYS A 133 -9.42 -1.65 13.43
N LYS A 134 -8.30 -1.62 14.13
CA LYS A 134 -8.04 -0.64 15.19
C LYS A 134 -7.98 0.79 14.66
N TYR A 135 -7.46 0.97 13.45
CA TYR A 135 -7.41 2.29 12.79
C TYR A 135 -8.80 2.82 12.44
N GLY A 136 -9.77 1.94 12.18
CA GLY A 136 -11.15 2.30 11.85
C GLY A 136 -11.68 1.69 10.56
N PHE A 137 -10.88 0.86 9.87
CA PHE A 137 -11.37 0.14 8.69
C PHE A 137 -12.43 -0.88 9.08
N GLN A 138 -13.47 -0.99 8.25
CA GLN A 138 -14.59 -1.89 8.48
C GLN A 138 -14.69 -2.92 7.36
N ASP A 139 -15.17 -4.12 7.70
CA ASP A 139 -15.45 -5.15 6.71
C ASP A 139 -16.62 -4.73 5.82
N THR A 140 -16.54 -5.09 4.54
CA THR A 140 -17.61 -4.87 3.57
C THR A 140 -17.90 -6.15 2.80
N ASP A 141 -19.12 -6.29 2.28
CA ASP A 141 -19.55 -7.42 1.44
C ASP A 141 -19.62 -7.02 -0.04
N GLU A 142 -18.88 -6.00 -0.46
CA GLU A 142 -19.00 -5.43 -1.81
C GLU A 142 -18.32 -6.28 -2.89
N TRP A 143 -17.35 -7.13 -2.52
CA TRP A 143 -16.49 -7.80 -3.49
C TRP A 143 -16.86 -9.27 -3.64
N LEU A 144 -16.99 -9.69 -4.89
CA LEU A 144 -17.08 -11.10 -5.29
C LEU A 144 -15.92 -11.39 -6.23
N GLU A 145 -15.34 -12.58 -6.13
CA GLU A 145 -14.22 -13.00 -6.98
C GLU A 145 -14.57 -14.25 -7.74
N LEU A 146 -14.07 -14.34 -8.97
CA LEU A 146 -14.16 -15.53 -9.81
C LEU A 146 -12.78 -15.82 -10.38
N ASN A 147 -12.24 -16.98 -10.05
CA ASN A 147 -10.96 -17.44 -10.59
C ASN A 147 -11.22 -18.28 -11.86
N LEU A 148 -10.51 -17.96 -12.93
CA LEU A 148 -10.63 -18.61 -14.24
C LEU A 148 -9.51 -19.60 -14.48
#